data_14ed7ef37fbaeb6743623b2bdb3273d2
#
_entry.id   14ed7ef37fbaeb6743623b2bdb3273d2
#
_cell.length_a   1.000
_cell.length_b   1.000
_cell.length_c   1.000
_cell.angle_alpha   90.00
_cell.angle_beta   90.00
_cell.angle_gamma   90.00
#
_symmetry.space_group_name_H-M   'P 1'
#
loop_
_entity.id
_entity.type
_entity.pdbx_description
1 polymer ?
#
loop_
_entity_poly.entity_id
_entity_poly.type
_entity_poly.pdbx_seq_one_letter_code
_entity_poly.pdbx_strand_id
1 'polypeptide(L)'
;MRDLNYQLKMLCKHSHEGSFETRVGRERQLSAIANQLHDLGFRQLKATSLKQKHVQALVDQWLDQKLSPGTIKNRMSCLRWWAEKVNKRAVVAGANDFYGIPDRQFVSDQSKAKDLAEEQLGRVKDVHVRMSLRLQQAFGLRREEALKIQPRGADRGDHLQLKASWTKGG
;
A
#
# COMPACT_ATOMS: atom_id res chain seq x y z
N MET A 1 6.82 -2.57 24.51
CA MET A 1 5.82 -2.47 23.42
C MET A 1 4.51 -2.08 24.07
N ARG A 2 3.78 -1.08 23.52
CA ARG A 2 2.50 -0.61 24.07
C ARG A 2 1.42 -1.68 23.92
N ASP A 3 0.46 -1.76 24.85
CA ASP A 3 -0.57 -2.80 24.86
C ASP A 3 -1.37 -2.89 23.57
N LEU A 4 -1.79 -1.75 23.01
CA LEU A 4 -2.53 -1.72 21.76
C LEU A 4 -1.70 -2.28 20.59
N ASN A 5 -0.43 -1.90 20.48
CA ASN A 5 0.45 -2.40 19.42
C ASN A 5 0.61 -3.94 19.53
N TYR A 6 0.76 -4.45 20.77
CA TYR A 6 0.86 -5.89 20.99
C TYR A 6 -0.41 -6.62 20.59
N GLN A 7 -1.58 -6.12 21.03
CA GLN A 7 -2.87 -6.74 20.71
C GLN A 7 -3.14 -6.75 19.20
N LEU A 8 -2.87 -5.63 18.50
CA LEU A 8 -3.04 -5.54 17.04
C LEU A 8 -2.06 -6.47 16.29
N LYS A 9 -0.82 -6.58 16.76
CA LYS A 9 0.14 -7.54 16.23
C LYS A 9 -0.36 -8.98 16.38
N MET A 10 -0.92 -9.32 17.53
CA MET A 10 -1.49 -10.65 17.76
C MET A 10 -2.70 -10.92 16.85
N LEU A 11 -3.59 -9.94 16.64
CA LEU A 11 -4.68 -10.06 15.68
C LEU A 11 -4.15 -10.31 14.25
N CYS A 12 -3.11 -9.60 13.82
CA CYS A 12 -2.50 -9.82 12.51
C CYS A 12 -1.86 -11.20 12.40
N LYS A 13 -1.17 -11.67 13.45
CA LYS A 13 -0.51 -12.98 13.48
C LYS A 13 -1.50 -14.14 13.34
N HIS A 14 -2.67 -14.04 13.97
CA HIS A 14 -3.71 -15.07 13.90
C HIS A 14 -4.57 -15.00 12.62
N SER A 15 -4.42 -13.97 11.81
CA SER A 15 -5.17 -13.83 10.56
C SER A 15 -4.30 -14.26 9.37
N HIS A 16 -4.80 -15.19 8.59
CA HIS A 16 -4.16 -15.67 7.36
C HIS A 16 -4.75 -15.06 6.08
N GLU A 17 -5.56 -14.01 6.21
CA GLU A 17 -6.23 -13.34 5.09
C GLU A 17 -5.28 -12.50 4.25
N GLY A 18 -5.28 -12.76 2.95
CA GLY A 18 -4.47 -12.05 1.97
C GLY A 18 -3.05 -12.63 1.80
N SER A 19 -2.33 -12.07 0.83
CA SER A 19 -0.95 -12.45 0.56
C SER A 19 -0.02 -12.11 1.73
N PHE A 20 1.17 -12.66 1.75
CA PHE A 20 2.21 -12.34 2.72
C PHE A 20 2.45 -10.82 2.80
N GLU A 21 2.63 -10.15 1.66
CA GLU A 21 2.83 -8.71 1.57
C GLU A 21 1.65 -7.91 2.14
N THR A 22 0.40 -8.37 1.88
CA THR A 22 -0.80 -7.74 2.43
C THR A 22 -0.81 -7.82 3.95
N ARG A 23 -0.44 -8.97 4.51
CA ARG A 23 -0.39 -9.17 5.97
C ARG A 23 0.67 -8.32 6.64
N VAL A 24 1.88 -8.30 6.08
CA VAL A 24 3.00 -7.47 6.58
C VAL A 24 2.67 -5.99 6.48
N GLY A 25 2.10 -5.57 5.35
CA GLY A 25 1.66 -4.18 5.15
C GLY A 25 0.59 -3.76 6.15
N ARG A 26 -0.39 -4.62 6.41
CA ARG A 26 -1.46 -4.39 7.41
C ARG A 26 -0.88 -4.25 8.82
N GLU A 27 0.02 -5.13 9.24
CA GLU A 27 0.65 -5.06 10.55
C GLU A 27 1.41 -3.75 10.73
N ARG A 28 2.20 -3.32 9.73
CA ARG A 28 2.91 -2.03 9.75
C ARG A 28 1.94 -0.86 9.87
N GLN A 29 0.86 -0.84 9.09
CA GLN A 29 -0.15 0.23 9.12
C GLN A 29 -0.87 0.27 10.48
N LEU A 30 -1.29 -0.85 11.01
CA LEU A 30 -1.97 -0.91 12.32
C LEU A 30 -1.03 -0.50 13.46
N SER A 31 0.24 -0.85 13.40
CA SER A 31 1.24 -0.40 14.37
C SER A 31 1.41 1.12 14.34
N ALA A 32 1.47 1.72 13.15
CA ALA A 32 1.53 3.17 12.99
C ALA A 32 0.26 3.85 13.50
N ILE A 33 -0.92 3.31 13.22
CA ILE A 33 -2.22 3.80 13.71
C ILE A 33 -2.27 3.73 15.25
N ALA A 34 -1.79 2.65 15.86
CA ALA A 34 -1.74 2.52 17.31
C ALA A 34 -0.84 3.61 17.97
N ASN A 35 0.30 3.92 17.33
CA ASN A 35 1.18 4.99 17.80
C ASN A 35 0.48 6.36 17.68
N GLN A 36 -0.17 6.64 16.56
CA GLN A 36 -0.93 7.89 16.36
C GLN A 36 -2.04 8.05 17.40
N LEU A 37 -2.81 6.98 17.67
CA LEU A 37 -3.83 7.02 18.71
C LEU A 37 -3.26 7.31 20.10
N HIS A 38 -2.12 6.73 20.42
CA HIS A 38 -1.43 7.04 21.68
C HIS A 38 -1.01 8.52 21.75
N ASP A 39 -0.47 9.06 20.65
CA ASP A 39 0.00 10.44 20.58
C ASP A 39 -1.18 11.45 20.60
N LEU A 40 -2.35 11.03 20.09
CA LEU A 40 -3.64 11.74 20.24
C LEU A 40 -4.25 11.63 21.66
N GLY A 41 -3.55 11.02 22.61
CA GLY A 41 -3.99 10.94 24.02
C GLY A 41 -4.76 9.67 24.39
N PHE A 42 -5.03 8.76 23.45
CA PHE A 42 -5.73 7.49 23.74
C PHE A 42 -4.77 6.41 24.27
N ARG A 43 -4.05 6.73 25.35
CA ARG A 43 -2.91 5.94 25.86
C ARG A 43 -3.28 4.55 26.39
N GLN A 44 -4.50 4.37 26.92
CA GLN A 44 -4.97 3.10 27.50
C GLN A 44 -5.95 2.35 26.60
N LEU A 45 -5.96 2.67 25.29
CA LEU A 45 -6.86 2.02 24.35
C LEU A 45 -6.47 0.55 24.15
N LYS A 46 -7.46 -0.34 24.32
CA LYS A 46 -7.34 -1.76 23.98
C LYS A 46 -7.90 -2.01 22.57
N ALA A 47 -7.42 -3.06 21.89
CA ALA A 47 -7.91 -3.38 20.54
C ALA A 47 -9.44 -3.57 20.47
N THR A 48 -10.02 -4.16 21.51
CA THR A 48 -11.48 -4.36 21.63
C THR A 48 -12.26 -3.10 22.02
N SER A 49 -11.57 -1.99 22.37
CA SER A 49 -12.21 -0.75 22.83
C SER A 49 -12.33 0.32 21.76
N LEU A 50 -12.14 -0.05 20.47
CA LEU A 50 -12.30 0.86 19.33
C LEU A 50 -13.69 1.50 19.35
N LYS A 51 -13.74 2.82 19.15
CA LYS A 51 -14.98 3.63 19.08
C LYS A 51 -14.87 4.64 17.94
N GLN A 52 -16.00 5.14 17.46
CA GLN A 52 -16.06 6.11 16.36
C GLN A 52 -15.19 7.35 16.61
N LYS A 53 -15.13 7.87 17.84
CA LYS A 53 -14.28 9.01 18.21
C LYS A 53 -12.80 8.78 17.91
N HIS A 54 -12.30 7.55 18.02
CA HIS A 54 -10.91 7.20 17.72
C HIS A 54 -10.66 7.24 16.21
N VAL A 55 -11.63 6.74 15.44
CA VAL A 55 -11.59 6.76 13.97
C VAL A 55 -11.63 8.20 13.47
N GLN A 56 -12.54 9.02 14.00
CA GLN A 56 -12.67 10.42 13.63
C GLN A 56 -11.38 11.20 13.91
N ALA A 57 -10.82 11.09 15.12
CA ALA A 57 -9.58 11.76 15.50
C ALA A 57 -8.39 11.40 14.57
N LEU A 58 -8.30 10.14 14.13
CA LEU A 58 -7.29 9.71 13.16
C LEU A 58 -7.52 10.35 11.78
N VAL A 59 -8.77 10.36 11.30
CA VAL A 59 -9.09 10.92 9.99
C VAL A 59 -8.86 12.43 9.99
N ASP A 60 -9.28 13.14 11.01
CA ASP A 60 -9.04 14.57 11.18
C ASP A 60 -7.53 14.88 11.11
N GLN A 61 -6.71 14.13 11.87
CA GLN A 61 -5.25 14.26 11.83
C GLN A 61 -4.68 14.00 10.42
N TRP A 62 -5.19 12.99 9.70
CA TRP A 62 -4.68 12.67 8.36
C TRP A 62 -5.07 13.72 7.32
N LEU A 63 -6.25 14.32 7.46
CA LEU A 63 -6.70 15.42 6.61
C LEU A 63 -5.88 16.69 6.90
N ASP A 64 -5.64 17.03 8.16
CA ASP A 64 -4.80 18.16 8.57
C ASP A 64 -3.35 18.02 8.08
N GLN A 65 -2.83 16.80 8.09
CA GLN A 65 -1.51 16.47 7.52
C GLN A 65 -1.50 16.45 5.99
N LYS A 66 -2.64 16.73 5.33
CA LYS A 66 -2.79 16.73 3.86
C LYS A 66 -2.31 15.43 3.20
N LEU A 67 -2.57 14.30 3.85
CA LEU A 67 -2.24 13.00 3.26
C LEU A 67 -3.05 12.76 2.00
N SER A 68 -2.44 12.08 1.01
CA SER A 68 -3.16 11.75 -0.22
C SER A 68 -4.42 10.91 0.06
N PRO A 69 -5.51 11.12 -0.69
CA PRO A 69 -6.74 10.34 -0.54
C PRO A 69 -6.49 8.83 -0.60
N GLY A 70 -5.58 8.39 -1.47
CA GLY A 70 -5.19 6.97 -1.57
C GLY A 70 -4.55 6.44 -0.30
N THR A 71 -3.71 7.24 0.37
CA THR A 71 -3.09 6.87 1.65
C THR A 71 -4.14 6.74 2.75
N ILE A 72 -5.06 7.72 2.84
CA ILE A 72 -6.13 7.69 3.85
C ILE A 72 -7.05 6.48 3.60
N LYS A 73 -7.48 6.24 2.36
CA LYS A 73 -8.32 5.08 2.00
C LYS A 73 -7.67 3.74 2.36
N ASN A 74 -6.35 3.60 2.16
CA ASN A 74 -5.62 2.40 2.58
C ASN A 74 -5.61 2.23 4.11
N ARG A 75 -5.42 3.31 4.87
CA ARG A 75 -5.48 3.29 6.34
C ARG A 75 -6.90 2.95 6.83
N MET A 76 -7.92 3.50 6.20
CA MET A 76 -9.32 3.19 6.49
C MET A 76 -9.64 1.71 6.24
N SER A 77 -9.07 1.10 5.20
CA SER A 77 -9.19 -0.35 4.98
C SER A 77 -8.62 -1.15 6.16
N CYS A 78 -7.48 -0.75 6.71
CA CYS A 78 -6.92 -1.40 7.91
C CYS A 78 -7.79 -1.19 9.15
N LEU A 79 -8.39 0.00 9.34
CA LEU A 79 -9.32 0.27 10.44
C LEU A 79 -10.60 -0.58 10.33
N ARG A 80 -11.17 -0.73 9.11
CA ARG A 80 -12.33 -1.59 8.89
C ARG A 80 -12.02 -3.05 9.19
N TRP A 81 -10.86 -3.52 8.74
CA TRP A 81 -10.38 -4.86 9.06
C TRP A 81 -10.20 -5.05 10.58
N TRP A 82 -9.58 -4.09 11.29
CA TRP A 82 -9.46 -4.14 12.75
C TRP A 82 -10.85 -4.19 13.42
N ALA A 83 -11.76 -3.28 13.05
CA ALA A 83 -13.11 -3.23 13.59
C ALA A 83 -13.87 -4.56 13.38
N GLU A 84 -13.67 -5.19 12.22
CA GLU A 84 -14.23 -6.50 11.93
C GLU A 84 -13.67 -7.59 12.86
N LYS A 85 -12.35 -7.65 13.05
CA LYS A 85 -11.70 -8.66 13.91
C LYS A 85 -12.08 -8.54 15.38
N VAL A 86 -12.53 -7.39 15.83
CA VAL A 86 -13.03 -7.18 17.21
C VAL A 86 -14.56 -7.10 17.30
N ASN A 87 -15.28 -7.54 16.28
CA ASN A 87 -16.75 -7.54 16.19
C ASN A 87 -17.39 -6.15 16.36
N LYS A 88 -16.74 -5.12 15.80
CA LYS A 88 -17.18 -3.72 15.90
C LYS A 88 -17.31 -3.03 14.54
N ARG A 89 -17.76 -3.75 13.52
CA ARG A 89 -17.89 -3.22 12.15
C ARG A 89 -18.62 -1.89 12.07
N ALA A 90 -19.68 -1.71 12.88
CA ALA A 90 -20.48 -0.48 12.90
C ALA A 90 -19.72 0.77 13.39
N VAL A 91 -18.54 0.60 14.01
CA VAL A 91 -17.72 1.73 14.51
C VAL A 91 -17.03 2.48 13.38
N VAL A 92 -16.77 1.81 12.26
CA VAL A 92 -16.10 2.42 11.09
C VAL A 92 -17.08 2.42 9.93
N ALA A 93 -17.48 3.61 9.48
CA ALA A 93 -18.39 3.74 8.34
C ALA A 93 -17.80 3.05 7.09
N GLY A 94 -18.67 2.41 6.30
CA GLY A 94 -18.30 1.72 5.07
C GLY A 94 -17.83 2.70 3.98
N ALA A 95 -18.51 3.83 3.87
CA ALA A 95 -18.20 4.87 2.90
C ALA A 95 -17.13 5.85 3.41
N ASN A 96 -16.24 6.31 2.53
CA ASN A 96 -15.18 7.24 2.89
C ASN A 96 -15.64 8.70 2.90
N ASP A 97 -16.65 9.03 2.12
CA ASP A 97 -17.30 10.34 2.06
C ASP A 97 -17.92 10.74 3.40
N PHE A 98 -18.38 9.76 4.20
CA PHE A 98 -18.81 9.99 5.59
C PHE A 98 -17.78 10.74 6.43
N TYR A 99 -16.51 10.55 6.14
CA TYR A 99 -15.39 11.20 6.83
C TYR A 99 -14.82 12.40 6.06
N GLY A 100 -15.45 12.86 4.99
CA GLY A 100 -14.94 13.92 4.16
C GLY A 100 -13.65 13.56 3.38
N ILE A 101 -13.37 12.27 3.21
CA ILE A 101 -12.20 11.79 2.48
C ILE A 101 -12.48 11.90 0.98
N PRO A 102 -11.75 12.75 0.22
CA PRO A 102 -12.03 12.97 -1.18
C PRO A 102 -11.72 11.72 -2.04
N ASP A 103 -12.25 11.72 -3.26
CA ASP A 103 -11.97 10.65 -4.20
C ASP A 103 -10.53 10.68 -4.71
N ARG A 104 -10.01 9.48 -4.97
CA ARG A 104 -8.68 9.31 -5.53
C ARG A 104 -8.73 9.56 -7.03
N GLN A 105 -7.90 10.47 -7.52
CA GLN A 105 -7.59 10.53 -8.95
C GLN A 105 -6.71 9.34 -9.33
N PHE A 106 -7.24 8.47 -10.20
CA PHE A 106 -6.52 7.28 -10.68
C PHE A 106 -5.65 7.60 -11.90
N VAL A 107 -6.10 8.54 -12.71
CA VAL A 107 -5.40 8.98 -13.91
C VAL A 107 -4.80 10.36 -13.64
N SER A 108 -3.53 10.54 -13.95
CA SER A 108 -2.84 11.82 -13.90
C SER A 108 -2.71 12.34 -15.34
N ASP A 109 -3.08 13.58 -15.57
CA ASP A 109 -2.88 14.26 -16.86
C ASP A 109 -1.40 14.53 -17.14
N GLN A 110 -0.54 14.37 -16.12
CA GLN A 110 0.90 14.51 -16.26
C GLN A 110 1.57 13.15 -16.36
N SER A 111 2.36 12.95 -17.39
CA SER A 111 3.23 11.77 -17.49
C SER A 111 4.23 11.77 -16.35
N LYS A 112 4.33 10.63 -15.66
CA LYS A 112 5.36 10.36 -14.64
C LYS A 112 6.55 9.60 -15.22
N ALA A 113 6.55 9.35 -16.53
CA ALA A 113 7.68 8.74 -17.21
C ALA A 113 8.93 9.61 -17.01
N LYS A 114 10.04 8.94 -16.72
CA LYS A 114 11.36 9.57 -16.64
C LYS A 114 12.24 8.92 -17.67
N ASP A 115 12.72 9.71 -18.60
CA ASP A 115 13.73 9.25 -19.53
C ASP A 115 15.09 9.22 -18.82
N LEU A 116 15.74 8.07 -18.89
CA LEU A 116 17.10 7.89 -18.38
C LEU A 116 18.08 8.12 -19.53
N ALA A 117 18.96 9.09 -19.37
CA ALA A 117 20.04 9.30 -20.33
C ALA A 117 21.01 8.10 -20.33
N GLU A 118 21.59 7.77 -21.48
CA GLU A 118 22.58 6.67 -21.60
C GLU A 118 23.76 6.82 -20.64
N GLU A 119 24.17 8.05 -20.33
CA GLU A 119 25.20 8.32 -19.34
C GLU A 119 24.80 7.83 -17.94
N GLN A 120 23.52 8.03 -17.54
CA GLN A 120 23.00 7.56 -16.25
C GLN A 120 22.92 6.03 -16.21
N LEU A 121 22.48 5.42 -17.31
CA LEU A 121 22.46 3.97 -17.46
C LEU A 121 23.86 3.37 -17.45
N GLY A 122 24.85 4.05 -18.03
CA GLY A 122 26.27 3.64 -18.04
C GLY A 122 26.88 3.57 -16.63
N ARG A 123 26.39 4.39 -15.69
CA ARG A 123 26.82 4.35 -14.27
C ARG A 123 26.35 3.11 -13.52
N VAL A 124 25.32 2.41 -14.03
CA VAL A 124 24.81 1.16 -13.44
C VAL A 124 25.75 0.01 -13.84
N LYS A 125 26.54 -0.47 -12.89
CA LYS A 125 27.55 -1.53 -13.14
C LYS A 125 26.92 -2.87 -13.46
N ASP A 126 25.82 -3.23 -12.80
CA ASP A 126 25.13 -4.51 -13.00
C ASP A 126 24.38 -4.50 -14.34
N VAL A 127 24.74 -5.44 -15.21
CA VAL A 127 24.19 -5.59 -16.57
C VAL A 127 22.69 -5.91 -16.53
N HIS A 128 22.25 -6.76 -15.58
CA HIS A 128 20.84 -7.17 -15.47
C HIS A 128 19.98 -6.00 -14.99
N VAL A 129 20.46 -5.23 -14.01
CA VAL A 129 19.77 -4.01 -13.55
C VAL A 129 19.68 -2.99 -14.69
N ARG A 130 20.75 -2.76 -15.43
CA ARG A 130 20.77 -1.84 -16.57
C ARG A 130 19.80 -2.29 -17.67
N MET A 131 19.77 -3.58 -17.99
CA MET A 131 18.81 -4.13 -18.96
C MET A 131 17.38 -3.98 -18.47
N SER A 132 17.09 -4.26 -17.20
CA SER A 132 15.78 -4.06 -16.60
C SER A 132 15.31 -2.60 -16.71
N LEU A 133 16.18 -1.63 -16.47
CA LEU A 133 15.85 -0.20 -16.63
C LEU A 133 15.55 0.16 -18.10
N ARG A 134 16.33 -0.35 -19.06
CA ARG A 134 16.06 -0.15 -20.49
C ARG A 134 14.72 -0.74 -20.91
N LEU A 135 14.38 -1.94 -20.44
CA LEU A 135 13.08 -2.57 -20.71
C LEU A 135 11.92 -1.78 -20.10
N GLN A 136 12.08 -1.24 -18.89
CA GLN A 136 11.09 -0.37 -18.29
C GLN A 136 10.87 0.92 -19.08
N GLN A 137 11.96 1.54 -19.57
CA GLN A 137 11.90 2.76 -20.35
C GLN A 137 11.29 2.53 -21.74
N ALA A 138 11.74 1.48 -22.45
CA ALA A 138 11.30 1.20 -23.82
C ALA A 138 9.86 0.69 -23.91
N PHE A 139 9.41 -0.13 -22.94
CA PHE A 139 8.13 -0.86 -23.01
C PHE A 139 7.17 -0.50 -21.88
N GLY A 140 7.52 0.42 -20.98
CA GLY A 140 6.67 0.79 -19.84
C GLY A 140 6.48 -0.35 -18.82
N LEU A 141 7.38 -1.33 -18.78
CA LEU A 141 7.25 -2.48 -17.90
C LEU A 141 7.38 -2.06 -16.43
N ARG A 142 6.63 -2.75 -15.55
CA ARG A 142 6.88 -2.63 -14.11
C ARG A 142 8.22 -3.30 -13.77
N ARG A 143 8.84 -2.87 -12.66
CA ARG A 143 10.13 -3.43 -12.20
C ARG A 143 10.12 -4.96 -12.14
N GLU A 144 9.09 -5.55 -11.55
CA GLU A 144 8.94 -7.01 -11.43
C GLU A 144 8.81 -7.70 -12.79
N GLU A 145 8.10 -7.09 -13.72
CA GLU A 145 7.92 -7.60 -15.08
C GLU A 145 9.26 -7.59 -15.84
N ALA A 146 10.00 -6.47 -15.75
CA ALA A 146 11.30 -6.32 -16.37
C ALA A 146 12.39 -7.25 -15.80
N LEU A 147 12.24 -7.71 -14.55
CA LEU A 147 13.14 -8.68 -13.92
C LEU A 147 12.77 -10.14 -14.25
N LYS A 148 11.49 -10.43 -14.45
CA LYS A 148 10.99 -11.79 -14.69
C LYS A 148 10.93 -12.16 -16.16
N ILE A 149 10.99 -11.18 -17.07
CA ILE A 149 10.89 -11.40 -18.50
C ILE A 149 12.01 -12.34 -19.00
N GLN A 150 11.62 -13.29 -19.81
CA GLN A 150 12.53 -14.20 -20.51
C GLN A 150 12.53 -13.84 -22.00
N PRO A 151 13.59 -13.25 -22.55
CA PRO A 151 13.61 -12.72 -23.92
C PRO A 151 13.16 -13.73 -24.96
N ARG A 152 13.71 -14.97 -24.92
CA ARG A 152 13.32 -16.03 -25.86
C ARG A 152 11.83 -16.38 -25.88
N GLY A 153 11.14 -16.15 -24.75
CA GLY A 153 9.71 -16.44 -24.62
C GLY A 153 8.80 -15.22 -24.75
N ALA A 154 9.38 -14.03 -24.70
CA ALA A 154 8.67 -12.76 -24.72
C ALA A 154 8.72 -12.06 -26.09
N ASP A 155 9.84 -12.19 -26.80
CA ASP A 155 10.07 -11.54 -28.08
C ASP A 155 9.23 -12.18 -29.18
N ARG A 156 8.43 -11.37 -29.87
CA ARG A 156 7.60 -11.75 -31.02
C ARG A 156 7.98 -10.98 -32.29
N GLY A 157 9.12 -10.29 -32.25
CA GLY A 157 9.64 -9.47 -33.33
C GLY A 157 9.16 -8.03 -33.29
N ASP A 158 7.85 -7.82 -33.39
CA ASP A 158 7.21 -6.49 -33.42
C ASP A 158 6.65 -6.07 -32.05
N HIS A 159 6.50 -6.99 -31.10
CA HIS A 159 5.98 -6.70 -29.75
C HIS A 159 6.56 -7.65 -28.69
N LEU A 160 6.39 -7.29 -27.42
CA LEU A 160 6.69 -8.16 -26.27
C LEU A 160 5.42 -8.78 -25.72
N GLN A 161 5.40 -10.12 -25.65
CA GLN A 161 4.33 -10.87 -25.01
C GLN A 161 4.71 -11.25 -23.58
N LEU A 162 4.02 -10.70 -22.58
CA LEU A 162 4.23 -11.06 -21.18
C LEU A 162 3.39 -12.27 -20.79
N LYS A 163 3.98 -13.19 -20.04
CA LYS A 163 3.22 -14.30 -19.42
C LYS A 163 2.52 -13.82 -18.16
N ALA A 164 1.34 -14.37 -17.86
CA ALA A 164 0.57 -14.06 -16.65
C ALA A 164 1.40 -14.20 -15.36
N SER A 165 2.30 -15.20 -15.27
CA SER A 165 3.19 -15.39 -14.12
C SER A 165 4.23 -14.28 -13.93
N TRP A 166 4.46 -13.45 -14.93
CA TRP A 166 5.41 -12.31 -14.84
C TRP A 166 4.70 -11.02 -14.44
N THR A 167 3.38 -10.92 -14.63
CA THR A 167 2.58 -9.73 -14.39
C THR A 167 1.87 -9.80 -13.04
N LYS A 168 1.51 -8.64 -12.50
CA LYS A 168 0.74 -8.54 -11.28
C LYS A 168 -0.75 -8.62 -11.60
N GLY A 169 -1.36 -9.75 -11.33
CA GLY A 169 -2.80 -9.96 -11.51
C GLY A 169 -3.16 -10.88 -12.67
N GLY A 170 -2.15 -11.53 -13.26
CA GLY A 170 -2.35 -12.51 -14.32
C GLY A 170 -2.44 -11.93 -15.71
#